data_bc70cc0c9c47faa729bb84b42e50a664
#
_entry.id   bc70cc0c9c47faa729bb84b42e50a664
#
_cell.length_a   1.000
_cell.length_b   1.000
_cell.length_c   1.000
_cell.angle_alpha   90.00
_cell.angle_beta   90.00
_cell.angle_gamma   90.00
#
_symmetry.space_group_name_H-M   'P 1'
#
loop_
_entity.id
_entity.type
_entity.pdbx_description
1 polymer ?
#
loop_
_entity_poly.entity_id
_entity_poly.type
_entity_poly.pdbx_seq_one_letter_code
_entity_poly.pdbx_strand_id
1 'polypeptide(L)'
;MKVLLVAPFGGVTGGIARWTEHILDYYKKTGQNDCDLDLLSTGRSTFVNINSSVCFRIISALKDYRVILKNFRSRLNTNTYDVMHLTSSASLSLTKDLYMLHTAKRKGIKTIIHFRFGRIPELAKQNNWEWKLLCKVIQKATKAIVIDQQSYNSLVAHGFNNIALLPNPIAPEVIDIVNKNNHIERDSRNILFVGHCVKTKGVEELVTACKQIPNITLRMIGTIQENMRMNLEAIAENGKWLELKGEMPYEQVIREMQTCDIFVLPTYTEGFPNVILESMACGCAIVTTPVGAIPQMLEDDKNGKYGVLVEPQNVQQLHDAIEHLLNDEHLKQEMRKNVQCRVNERYNIDVIWNKMLQIWEE
;
A
#
# COMPACT_ATOMS: atom_id res chain seq x y z
N MET A 1 23.80 10.22 12.60
CA MET A 1 22.45 10.83 12.75
C MET A 1 21.58 9.93 13.62
N LYS A 2 20.93 10.47 14.67
CA LYS A 2 20.01 9.71 15.53
C LYS A 2 18.55 10.01 15.19
N VAL A 3 17.81 8.99 14.81
CA VAL A 3 16.44 9.11 14.29
C VAL A 3 15.43 8.47 15.25
N LEU A 4 14.40 9.20 15.65
CA LEU A 4 13.25 8.66 16.34
C LEU A 4 12.16 8.33 15.32
N LEU A 5 11.99 7.04 15.01
CA LEU A 5 10.86 6.56 14.20
C LEU A 5 9.63 6.38 15.10
N VAL A 6 8.55 7.08 14.78
CA VAL A 6 7.27 7.04 15.52
C VAL A 6 6.23 6.39 14.60
N ALA A 7 5.97 5.11 14.81
CA ALA A 7 5.13 4.32 13.92
C ALA A 7 4.43 3.18 14.67
N PRO A 8 3.29 2.65 14.19
CA PRO A 8 2.67 1.47 14.77
C PRO A 8 3.58 0.24 14.55
N PHE A 9 3.81 -0.51 15.64
CA PHE A 9 4.63 -1.72 15.66
C PHE A 9 4.22 -2.64 16.82
N GLY A 10 4.40 -3.95 16.67
CA GLY A 10 4.17 -4.94 17.72
C GLY A 10 2.69 -5.31 17.90
N GLY A 11 2.26 -6.43 17.30
CA GLY A 11 0.90 -6.97 17.47
C GLY A 11 -0.23 -6.16 16.82
N VAL A 12 0.10 -5.20 15.96
CA VAL A 12 -0.85 -4.38 15.21
C VAL A 12 -0.88 -4.84 13.76
N THR A 13 -2.07 -5.12 13.23
CA THR A 13 -2.27 -5.44 11.82
C THR A 13 -2.51 -4.17 11.00
N GLY A 14 -2.01 -4.13 9.77
CA GLY A 14 -2.27 -3.04 8.82
C GLY A 14 -1.04 -2.61 8.02
N GLY A 15 -1.28 -1.89 6.93
CA GLY A 15 -0.24 -1.50 5.98
C GLY A 15 0.91 -0.68 6.59
N ILE A 16 0.61 0.20 7.57
CA ILE A 16 1.65 1.02 8.23
C ILE A 16 2.53 0.14 9.13
N ALA A 17 1.92 -0.78 9.90
CA ALA A 17 2.67 -1.67 10.78
C ALA A 17 3.61 -2.59 9.98
N ARG A 18 3.11 -3.16 8.88
CA ARG A 18 3.91 -4.00 7.97
C ARG A 18 5.07 -3.21 7.35
N TRP A 19 4.83 -1.98 6.91
CA TRP A 19 5.90 -1.10 6.44
C TRP A 19 6.95 -0.85 7.53
N THR A 20 6.51 -0.61 8.77
CA THR A 20 7.42 -0.40 9.91
C THR A 20 8.29 -1.63 10.15
N GLU A 21 7.70 -2.83 10.08
CA GLU A 21 8.41 -4.11 10.21
C GLU A 21 9.47 -4.25 9.10
N HIS A 22 9.12 -4.03 7.84
CA HIS A 22 10.07 -4.12 6.72
C HIS A 22 11.26 -3.15 6.88
N ILE A 23 11.01 -1.91 7.29
CA ILE A 23 12.06 -0.91 7.53
C ILE A 23 12.97 -1.33 8.68
N LEU A 24 12.42 -1.83 9.79
CA LEU A 24 13.20 -2.26 10.95
C LEU A 24 14.00 -3.53 10.66
N ASP A 25 13.44 -4.48 9.94
CA ASP A 25 14.12 -5.72 9.59
C ASP A 25 15.26 -5.46 8.58
N TYR A 26 15.03 -4.55 7.63
CA TYR A 26 16.08 -4.10 6.74
C TYR A 26 17.21 -3.41 7.53
N TYR A 27 16.87 -2.46 8.40
CA TYR A 27 17.84 -1.78 9.26
C TYR A 27 18.69 -2.76 10.09
N LYS A 28 18.09 -3.76 10.71
CA LYS A 28 18.80 -4.79 11.49
C LYS A 28 19.70 -5.66 10.63
N LYS A 29 19.26 -6.08 9.44
CA LYS A 29 19.99 -7.00 8.56
C LYS A 29 21.19 -6.36 7.89
N THR A 30 21.08 -5.11 7.50
CA THR A 30 22.14 -4.40 6.78
C THR A 30 23.20 -3.81 7.72
N GLY A 31 22.96 -3.84 9.05
CA GLY A 31 23.91 -3.28 10.03
C GLY A 31 24.18 -1.79 9.79
N GLN A 32 23.17 -1.03 9.45
CA GLN A 32 23.28 0.35 9.00
C GLN A 32 24.09 1.22 9.96
N ASN A 33 25.26 1.65 9.52
CA ASN A 33 26.10 2.60 10.24
C ASN A 33 25.70 4.06 9.99
N ASP A 34 24.79 4.30 9.03
CA ASP A 34 24.41 5.65 8.58
C ASP A 34 23.53 6.39 9.58
N CYS A 35 22.77 5.66 10.38
CA CYS A 35 21.91 6.24 11.41
C CYS A 35 21.74 5.32 12.62
N ASP A 36 21.45 5.92 13.78
CA ASP A 36 20.97 5.24 14.99
C ASP A 36 19.42 5.36 15.03
N LEU A 37 18.73 4.27 14.73
CA LEU A 37 17.26 4.25 14.61
C LEU A 37 16.63 3.74 15.91
N ASP A 38 15.97 4.64 16.64
CA ASP A 38 15.14 4.32 17.81
C ASP A 38 13.66 4.30 17.45
N LEU A 39 12.92 3.32 17.95
CA LEU A 39 11.49 3.15 17.66
C LEU A 39 10.61 3.53 18.85
N LEU A 40 9.64 4.39 18.61
CA LEU A 40 8.49 4.61 19.50
C LEU A 40 7.22 4.03 18.86
N SER A 41 6.74 2.90 19.39
CA SER A 41 5.50 2.32 18.88
C SER A 41 4.27 3.18 19.22
N THR A 42 3.42 3.40 18.20
CA THR A 42 2.09 3.99 18.33
C THR A 42 0.98 2.94 18.19
N GLY A 43 1.33 1.66 18.22
CA GLY A 43 0.38 0.55 18.21
C GLY A 43 -0.58 0.64 19.41
N ARG A 44 -1.84 0.26 19.19
CA ARG A 44 -2.81 0.22 20.29
C ARG A 44 -2.52 -0.98 21.19
N SER A 45 -2.50 -0.76 22.48
CA SER A 45 -2.28 -1.82 23.48
C SER A 45 -3.54 -2.66 23.73
N THR A 46 -4.71 -2.16 23.35
CA THR A 46 -6.00 -2.83 23.59
C THR A 46 -6.64 -3.25 22.26
N PHE A 47 -6.90 -4.56 22.12
CA PHE A 47 -7.80 -5.08 21.09
C PHE A 47 -9.21 -4.55 21.36
N VAL A 48 -9.68 -3.61 20.57
CA VAL A 48 -11.07 -3.14 20.61
C VAL A 48 -11.86 -3.96 19.62
N ASN A 49 -12.73 -4.83 20.12
CA ASN A 49 -13.64 -5.62 19.28
C ASN A 49 -14.52 -4.68 18.43
N ILE A 50 -14.75 -4.99 17.15
CA ILE A 50 -15.56 -4.19 16.21
C ILE A 50 -16.96 -3.91 16.77
N ASN A 51 -17.47 -4.82 17.60
CA ASN A 51 -18.79 -4.73 18.25
C ASN A 51 -18.81 -3.89 19.53
N SER A 52 -17.68 -3.28 19.94
CA SER A 52 -17.63 -2.44 21.13
C SER A 52 -18.40 -1.13 20.94
N SER A 53 -19.05 -0.63 22.01
CA SER A 53 -19.77 0.64 21.97
C SER A 53 -18.85 1.80 21.55
N VAL A 54 -19.41 2.80 20.88
CA VAL A 54 -18.68 4.00 20.42
C VAL A 54 -17.97 4.70 21.60
N CYS A 55 -18.64 4.80 22.76
CA CYS A 55 -18.06 5.38 23.97
C CYS A 55 -16.82 4.62 24.44
N PHE A 56 -16.86 3.30 24.46
CA PHE A 56 -15.71 2.47 24.84
C PHE A 56 -14.52 2.66 23.87
N ARG A 57 -14.79 2.74 22.58
CA ARG A 57 -13.78 3.00 21.55
C ARG A 57 -13.10 4.35 21.71
N ILE A 58 -13.86 5.40 22.07
CA ILE A 58 -13.35 6.76 22.33
C ILE A 58 -12.48 6.76 23.59
N ILE A 59 -12.97 6.16 24.69
CA ILE A 59 -12.23 6.11 25.97
C ILE A 59 -10.91 5.33 25.79
N SER A 60 -10.95 4.19 25.11
CA SER A 60 -9.75 3.40 24.80
C SER A 60 -8.75 4.21 23.96
N ALA A 61 -9.21 4.90 22.93
CA ALA A 61 -8.34 5.74 22.09
C ALA A 61 -7.69 6.88 22.88
N LEU A 62 -8.43 7.52 23.78
CA LEU A 62 -7.89 8.58 24.66
C LEU A 62 -6.85 8.03 25.65
N LYS A 63 -7.08 6.81 26.18
CA LYS A 63 -6.12 6.15 27.06
C LYS A 63 -4.82 5.81 26.29
N ASP A 64 -4.94 5.22 25.11
CA ASP A 64 -3.80 4.92 24.25
C ASP A 64 -3.01 6.21 23.90
N TYR A 65 -3.69 7.29 23.56
CA TYR A 65 -3.04 8.58 23.28
C TYR A 65 -2.25 9.11 24.46
N ARG A 66 -2.81 9.02 25.67
CA ARG A 66 -2.10 9.46 26.89
C ARG A 66 -0.83 8.66 27.12
N VAL A 67 -0.88 7.34 26.94
CA VAL A 67 0.29 6.45 27.08
C VAL A 67 1.35 6.80 26.02
N ILE A 68 0.95 6.90 24.75
CA ILE A 68 1.85 7.25 23.64
C ILE A 68 2.54 8.59 23.90
N LEU A 69 1.77 9.61 24.28
CA LEU A 69 2.33 10.96 24.54
C LEU A 69 3.23 11.00 25.78
N LYS A 70 2.92 10.22 26.82
CA LYS A 70 3.79 10.06 27.99
C LYS A 70 5.14 9.45 27.60
N ASN A 71 5.10 8.32 26.86
CA ASN A 71 6.31 7.65 26.39
C ASN A 71 7.13 8.53 25.45
N PHE A 72 6.47 9.27 24.56
CA PHE A 72 7.11 10.23 23.67
C PHE A 72 7.85 11.32 24.45
N ARG A 73 7.20 11.96 25.42
CA ARG A 73 7.84 12.98 26.27
C ARG A 73 9.03 12.40 27.05
N SER A 74 8.89 11.20 27.60
CA SER A 74 9.95 10.50 28.31
C SER A 74 11.17 10.31 27.39
N ARG A 75 10.96 9.78 26.17
CA ARG A 75 12.03 9.57 25.18
C ARG A 75 12.76 10.86 24.84
N LEU A 76 12.03 11.95 24.59
CA LEU A 76 12.61 13.27 24.28
C LEU A 76 13.31 13.92 25.47
N ASN A 77 13.09 13.47 26.70
CA ASN A 77 13.78 14.00 27.89
C ASN A 77 15.03 13.18 28.23
N THR A 78 15.06 11.91 27.86
CA THR A 78 16.17 11.00 28.17
C THR A 78 17.18 10.84 27.02
N ASN A 79 16.79 11.21 25.81
CA ASN A 79 17.63 11.07 24.62
C ASN A 79 17.63 12.35 23.77
N THR A 80 18.69 12.55 23.04
CA THR A 80 18.79 13.56 21.98
C THR A 80 18.56 12.89 20.62
N TYR A 81 17.80 13.53 19.74
CA TYR A 81 17.55 13.08 18.38
C TYR A 81 17.77 14.21 17.40
N ASP A 82 18.33 13.87 16.25
CA ASP A 82 18.50 14.80 15.13
C ASP A 82 17.20 14.93 14.34
N VAL A 83 16.51 13.79 14.13
CA VAL A 83 15.32 13.66 13.31
C VAL A 83 14.23 12.89 14.06
N MET A 84 12.98 13.34 13.93
CA MET A 84 11.77 12.58 14.27
C MET A 84 10.99 12.29 12.99
N HIS A 85 10.85 11.01 12.63
CA HIS A 85 10.04 10.54 11.52
C HIS A 85 8.75 9.92 12.05
N LEU A 86 7.64 10.61 11.87
CA LEU A 86 6.31 10.24 12.37
C LEU A 86 5.42 9.76 11.23
N THR A 87 4.89 8.55 11.32
CA THR A 87 3.88 8.03 10.37
C THR A 87 2.47 8.43 10.77
N SER A 88 1.62 8.77 9.80
CA SER A 88 0.25 9.19 10.02
C SER A 88 -0.74 8.48 9.08
N SER A 89 -1.90 8.09 9.64
CA SER A 89 -3.07 7.59 8.90
C SER A 89 -4.16 8.65 8.69
N ALA A 90 -3.89 9.89 9.07
CA ALA A 90 -4.82 11.02 9.06
C ALA A 90 -6.00 10.93 10.05
N SER A 91 -7.09 11.65 9.78
CA SER A 91 -8.28 11.76 10.63
C SER A 91 -7.95 12.31 12.02
N LEU A 92 -8.54 11.80 13.07
CA LEU A 92 -8.32 12.27 14.45
C LEU A 92 -6.87 12.12 14.94
N SER A 93 -6.07 11.21 14.32
CA SER A 93 -4.64 11.06 14.68
C SER A 93 -3.83 12.33 14.42
N LEU A 94 -4.25 13.17 13.47
CA LEU A 94 -3.59 14.44 13.14
C LEU A 94 -3.48 15.38 14.34
N THR A 95 -4.39 15.30 15.31
CA THR A 95 -4.31 16.12 16.55
C THR A 95 -3.11 15.71 17.41
N LYS A 96 -2.90 14.41 17.58
CA LYS A 96 -1.74 13.84 18.25
C LYS A 96 -0.46 14.17 17.47
N ASP A 97 -0.50 14.01 16.16
CA ASP A 97 0.64 14.26 15.28
C ASP A 97 1.09 15.73 15.36
N LEU A 98 0.13 16.68 15.33
CA LEU A 98 0.43 18.10 15.48
C LEU A 98 1.10 18.42 16.82
N TYR A 99 0.62 17.81 17.92
CA TYR A 99 1.23 17.95 19.24
C TYR A 99 2.68 17.43 19.26
N MET A 100 2.92 16.24 18.68
CA MET A 100 4.24 15.60 18.66
C MET A 100 5.23 16.42 17.82
N LEU A 101 4.82 16.89 16.64
CA LEU A 101 5.62 17.77 15.77
C LEU A 101 5.97 19.09 16.50
N HIS A 102 4.99 19.71 17.15
CA HIS A 102 5.23 20.93 17.91
C HIS A 102 6.25 20.72 19.03
N THR A 103 6.11 19.64 19.79
CA THR A 103 6.98 19.35 20.94
C THR A 103 8.42 19.03 20.47
N ALA A 104 8.59 18.24 19.42
CA ALA A 104 9.91 17.92 18.85
C ALA A 104 10.59 19.16 18.27
N LYS A 105 9.85 19.99 17.53
CA LYS A 105 10.40 21.24 16.94
C LYS A 105 10.87 22.22 18.01
N ARG A 106 10.19 22.32 19.16
CA ARG A 106 10.64 23.15 20.30
C ARG A 106 11.95 22.69 20.93
N LYS A 107 12.33 21.41 20.72
CA LYS A 107 13.62 20.83 21.15
C LYS A 107 14.70 20.89 20.07
N GLY A 108 14.44 21.58 18.95
CA GLY A 108 15.38 21.70 17.83
C GLY A 108 15.46 20.46 16.95
N ILE A 109 14.57 19.47 17.15
CA ILE A 109 14.56 18.21 16.38
C ILE A 109 13.91 18.47 15.02
N LYS A 110 14.55 18.07 13.93
CA LYS A 110 13.96 18.05 12.59
C LYS A 110 12.75 17.14 12.56
N THR A 111 11.63 17.61 12.03
CA THR A 111 10.36 16.90 12.10
C THR A 111 9.88 16.49 10.72
N ILE A 112 9.67 15.20 10.53
CA ILE A 112 9.13 14.63 9.30
C ILE A 112 7.81 13.96 9.60
N ILE A 113 6.78 14.30 8.83
CA ILE A 113 5.49 13.61 8.84
C ILE A 113 5.34 12.79 7.58
N HIS A 114 5.03 11.50 7.72
CA HIS A 114 4.86 10.58 6.60
C HIS A 114 3.40 10.11 6.53
N PHE A 115 2.66 10.64 5.57
CA PHE A 115 1.29 10.24 5.30
C PHE A 115 1.24 8.91 4.56
N ARG A 116 0.61 7.90 5.18
CA ARG A 116 0.57 6.53 4.69
C ARG A 116 -0.79 6.17 4.06
N PHE A 117 -1.40 7.12 3.36
CA PHE A 117 -2.70 6.99 2.68
C PHE A 117 -2.74 7.86 1.43
N GLY A 118 -3.55 7.49 0.43
CA GLY A 118 -3.61 8.16 -0.88
C GLY A 118 -4.79 9.12 -1.08
N ARG A 119 -5.65 9.37 -0.05
CA ARG A 119 -6.86 10.19 -0.21
C ARG A 119 -6.66 11.70 0.02
N ILE A 120 -5.43 12.19 -0.09
CA ILE A 120 -5.13 13.63 0.05
C ILE A 120 -5.85 14.47 -1.01
N PRO A 121 -5.91 14.06 -2.30
CA PRO A 121 -6.66 14.81 -3.32
C PRO A 121 -8.15 14.96 -3.00
N GLU A 122 -8.79 13.91 -2.47
CA GLU A 122 -10.19 13.93 -2.05
C GLU A 122 -10.41 14.86 -0.85
N LEU A 123 -9.51 14.83 0.13
CA LEU A 123 -9.57 15.75 1.28
C LEU A 123 -9.43 17.20 0.85
N ALA A 124 -8.55 17.48 -0.12
CA ALA A 124 -8.36 18.82 -0.67
C ALA A 124 -9.63 19.31 -1.38
N LYS A 125 -10.27 18.46 -2.20
CA LYS A 125 -11.55 18.78 -2.86
C LYS A 125 -12.69 19.05 -1.87
N GLN A 126 -12.76 18.24 -0.80
CA GLN A 126 -13.80 18.39 0.22
C GLN A 126 -13.61 19.62 1.11
N ASN A 127 -12.39 20.10 1.25
CA ASN A 127 -12.00 21.25 2.08
C ASN A 127 -12.62 21.24 3.50
N ASN A 128 -12.76 20.06 4.09
CA ASN A 128 -13.38 19.82 5.38
C ASN A 128 -12.42 20.06 6.56
N TRP A 129 -12.86 19.76 7.79
CA TRP A 129 -12.04 19.93 8.99
C TRP A 129 -10.75 19.10 8.96
N GLU A 130 -10.79 17.92 8.36
CA GLU A 130 -9.64 17.03 8.25
C GLU A 130 -8.57 17.62 7.32
N TRP A 131 -8.96 18.17 6.17
CA TRP A 131 -8.07 18.92 5.29
C TRP A 131 -7.41 20.11 6.00
N LYS A 132 -8.20 20.93 6.71
CA LYS A 132 -7.66 22.09 7.44
C LYS A 132 -6.66 21.68 8.52
N LEU A 133 -6.89 20.56 9.19
CA LEU A 133 -5.98 20.02 10.20
C LEU A 133 -4.72 19.43 9.55
N LEU A 134 -4.86 18.72 8.43
CA LEU A 134 -3.75 18.19 7.65
C LEU A 134 -2.83 19.32 7.16
N CYS A 135 -3.38 20.41 6.64
CA CYS A 135 -2.60 21.59 6.26
C CYS A 135 -1.78 22.15 7.44
N LYS A 136 -2.37 22.24 8.63
CA LYS A 136 -1.66 22.69 9.85
C LYS A 136 -0.52 21.73 10.24
N VAL A 137 -0.72 20.42 10.08
CA VAL A 137 0.31 19.41 10.33
C VAL A 137 1.47 19.57 9.36
N ILE A 138 1.19 19.72 8.06
CA ILE A 138 2.22 19.94 7.03
C ILE A 138 3.02 21.22 7.29
N GLN A 139 2.35 22.33 7.58
CA GLN A 139 3.01 23.63 7.90
C GLN A 139 3.90 23.54 9.14
N LYS A 140 3.57 22.65 10.08
CA LYS A 140 4.34 22.47 11.31
C LYS A 140 5.57 21.57 11.10
N ALA A 141 5.50 20.61 10.19
CA ALA A 141 6.60 19.70 9.88
C ALA A 141 7.71 20.41 9.10
N THR A 142 8.94 19.96 9.27
CA THR A 142 10.07 20.39 8.43
C THR A 142 9.88 19.84 7.02
N LYS A 143 9.52 18.56 6.90
CA LYS A 143 9.21 17.89 5.62
C LYS A 143 7.96 17.02 5.80
N ALA A 144 7.11 16.96 4.79
CA ALA A 144 5.99 16.04 4.71
C ALA A 144 6.19 15.04 3.57
N ILE A 145 6.09 13.76 3.86
CA ILE A 145 6.23 12.67 2.90
C ILE A 145 4.84 12.16 2.52
N VAL A 146 4.64 11.95 1.24
CA VAL A 146 3.47 11.27 0.67
C VAL A 146 3.92 10.06 -0.15
N ILE A 147 3.02 9.08 -0.32
CA ILE A 147 3.35 7.79 -0.95
C ILE A 147 3.02 7.74 -2.45
N ASP A 148 2.25 8.69 -2.95
CA ASP A 148 1.76 8.69 -4.33
C ASP A 148 1.87 10.08 -4.98
N GLN A 149 1.97 10.09 -6.31
CA GLN A 149 2.16 11.29 -7.13
C GLN A 149 0.95 12.21 -7.13
N GLN A 150 -0.27 11.66 -7.02
CA GLN A 150 -1.49 12.47 -7.01
C GLN A 150 -1.57 13.30 -5.72
N SER A 151 -1.24 12.69 -4.58
CA SER A 151 -1.12 13.40 -3.29
C SER A 151 -0.03 14.46 -3.33
N TYR A 152 1.15 14.15 -3.92
CA TYR A 152 2.23 15.12 -4.10
C TYR A 152 1.77 16.32 -4.94
N ASN A 153 1.22 16.06 -6.12
CA ASN A 153 0.75 17.11 -7.04
C ASN A 153 -0.35 17.97 -6.39
N SER A 154 -1.28 17.33 -5.68
CA SER A 154 -2.35 18.04 -4.96
C SER A 154 -1.80 19.01 -3.92
N LEU A 155 -0.82 18.58 -3.11
CA LEU A 155 -0.22 19.46 -2.08
C LEU A 155 0.59 20.60 -2.70
N VAL A 156 1.38 20.32 -3.74
CA VAL A 156 2.13 21.35 -4.47
C VAL A 156 1.18 22.40 -5.07
N ALA A 157 0.07 21.97 -5.66
CA ALA A 157 -0.96 22.87 -6.21
C ALA A 157 -1.62 23.75 -5.12
N HIS A 158 -1.62 23.30 -3.86
CA HIS A 158 -2.09 24.09 -2.71
C HIS A 158 -0.98 24.92 -2.04
N GLY A 159 0.19 25.07 -2.68
CA GLY A 159 1.27 25.95 -2.27
C GLY A 159 2.23 25.38 -1.23
N PHE A 160 2.20 24.07 -0.95
CA PHE A 160 3.19 23.43 -0.09
C PHE A 160 4.46 23.13 -0.86
N ASN A 161 5.62 23.55 -0.34
CA ASN A 161 6.95 23.34 -0.93
C ASN A 161 7.85 22.38 -0.12
N ASN A 162 7.40 21.98 1.07
CA ASN A 162 8.12 21.07 1.95
C ASN A 162 7.66 19.61 1.80
N ILE A 163 7.28 19.21 0.59
CA ILE A 163 6.75 17.87 0.30
C ILE A 163 7.82 17.01 -0.35
N ALA A 164 7.87 15.74 0.04
CA ALA A 164 8.67 14.70 -0.61
C ALA A 164 7.79 13.52 -1.01
N LEU A 165 8.14 12.88 -2.12
CA LEU A 165 7.49 11.66 -2.60
C LEU A 165 8.35 10.45 -2.22
N LEU A 166 7.83 9.55 -1.41
CA LEU A 166 8.47 8.30 -1.03
C LEU A 166 7.48 7.14 -1.11
N PRO A 167 7.50 6.34 -2.18
CA PRO A 167 6.59 5.21 -2.34
C PRO A 167 6.90 4.08 -1.35
N ASN A 168 5.99 3.09 -1.26
CA ASN A 168 6.25 1.89 -0.49
C ASN A 168 7.35 1.05 -1.15
N PRO A 169 8.25 0.42 -0.38
CA PRO A 169 9.11 -0.63 -0.90
C PRO A 169 8.32 -1.90 -1.15
N ILE A 170 8.81 -2.73 -2.07
CA ILE A 170 8.43 -4.15 -2.11
C ILE A 170 8.91 -4.84 -0.84
N ALA A 171 8.10 -5.77 -0.31
CA ALA A 171 8.50 -6.57 0.84
C ALA A 171 9.71 -7.45 0.49
N PRO A 172 10.80 -7.43 1.27
CA PRO A 172 11.99 -8.26 1.01
C PRO A 172 11.66 -9.75 0.89
N GLU A 173 10.70 -10.22 1.68
CA GLU A 173 10.22 -11.62 1.65
C GLU A 173 9.68 -12.03 0.28
N VAL A 174 9.03 -11.12 -0.45
CA VAL A 174 8.54 -11.39 -1.81
C VAL A 174 9.70 -11.66 -2.74
N ILE A 175 10.74 -10.82 -2.67
CA ILE A 175 11.96 -10.99 -3.48
C ILE A 175 12.65 -12.32 -3.14
N ASP A 176 12.73 -12.68 -1.85
CA ASP A 176 13.30 -13.95 -1.41
C ASP A 176 12.51 -15.16 -1.96
N ILE A 177 11.16 -15.10 -1.94
CA ILE A 177 10.30 -16.16 -2.48
C ILE A 177 10.45 -16.26 -4.00
N VAL A 178 10.44 -15.13 -4.70
CA VAL A 178 10.58 -15.06 -6.16
C VAL A 178 11.92 -15.65 -6.60
N ASN A 179 13.02 -15.28 -5.93
CA ASN A 179 14.36 -15.76 -6.27
C ASN A 179 14.56 -17.26 -6.01
N LYS A 180 13.91 -17.82 -5.00
CA LYS A 180 13.95 -19.25 -4.71
C LYS A 180 13.27 -20.11 -5.79
N ASN A 181 12.34 -19.52 -6.54
CA ASN A 181 11.43 -20.20 -7.45
C ASN A 181 11.61 -19.75 -8.91
N ASN A 182 12.85 -19.54 -9.37
CA ASN A 182 13.16 -18.93 -10.69
C ASN A 182 12.68 -19.70 -11.94
N HIS A 183 12.12 -20.92 -11.82
CA HIS A 183 11.72 -21.79 -12.95
C HIS A 183 10.29 -22.31 -12.80
N ILE A 184 9.37 -21.49 -12.36
CA ILE A 184 7.96 -21.89 -12.29
C ILE A 184 7.31 -21.69 -13.66
N GLU A 185 6.76 -22.78 -14.19
CA GLU A 185 5.91 -22.73 -15.37
C GLU A 185 4.58 -22.05 -15.04
N ARG A 186 4.12 -21.19 -15.94
CA ARG A 186 2.86 -20.48 -15.75
C ARG A 186 1.69 -21.30 -16.27
N ASP A 187 0.62 -21.31 -15.50
CA ASP A 187 -0.65 -21.91 -15.88
C ASP A 187 -1.30 -21.07 -16.97
N SER A 188 -1.27 -21.53 -18.22
CA SER A 188 -1.89 -20.83 -19.35
C SER A 188 -3.38 -20.57 -19.07
N ARG A 189 -3.84 -19.34 -19.40
CA ARG A 189 -5.22 -18.89 -19.25
C ARG A 189 -5.74 -18.90 -17.79
N ASN A 190 -4.85 -18.89 -16.80
CA ASN A 190 -5.17 -18.71 -15.40
C ASN A 190 -5.14 -17.22 -15.03
N ILE A 191 -6.30 -16.69 -14.71
CA ILE A 191 -6.48 -15.29 -14.28
C ILE A 191 -6.52 -15.28 -12.75
N LEU A 192 -5.74 -14.39 -12.14
CA LEU A 192 -5.64 -14.28 -10.68
C LEU A 192 -6.10 -12.91 -10.18
N PHE A 193 -6.95 -12.92 -9.16
CA PHE A 193 -7.26 -11.78 -8.31
C PHE A 193 -6.79 -12.06 -6.89
N VAL A 194 -6.16 -11.07 -6.25
CA VAL A 194 -5.78 -11.14 -4.83
C VAL A 194 -6.24 -9.88 -4.10
N GLY A 195 -7.05 -10.07 -3.07
CA GLY A 195 -7.56 -8.98 -2.23
C GLY A 195 -8.87 -9.33 -1.52
N HIS A 196 -9.37 -8.41 -0.70
CA HIS A 196 -10.70 -8.58 -0.12
C HIS A 196 -11.75 -8.60 -1.24
N CYS A 197 -12.57 -9.65 -1.31
CA CYS A 197 -13.64 -9.76 -2.29
C CYS A 197 -14.83 -8.88 -1.86
N VAL A 198 -14.71 -7.59 -2.15
CA VAL A 198 -15.73 -6.57 -1.89
C VAL A 198 -15.99 -5.76 -3.14
N LYS A 199 -17.19 -5.16 -3.24
CA LYS A 199 -17.63 -4.42 -4.43
C LYS A 199 -16.63 -3.36 -4.91
N THR A 200 -16.02 -2.63 -3.97
CA THR A 200 -15.05 -1.58 -4.31
C THR A 200 -13.75 -2.10 -4.94
N LYS A 201 -13.54 -3.40 -4.95
CA LYS A 201 -12.42 -4.06 -5.65
C LYS A 201 -12.77 -4.54 -7.05
N GLY A 202 -14.02 -4.28 -7.52
CA GLY A 202 -14.45 -4.62 -8.87
C GLY A 202 -14.61 -6.12 -9.12
N VAL A 203 -14.88 -6.89 -8.07
CA VAL A 203 -14.96 -8.36 -8.16
C VAL A 203 -16.15 -8.85 -8.98
N GLU A 204 -17.28 -8.13 -8.95
CA GLU A 204 -18.46 -8.44 -9.74
C GLU A 204 -18.22 -8.19 -11.23
N GLU A 205 -17.56 -7.09 -11.57
CA GLU A 205 -17.14 -6.73 -12.92
C GLU A 205 -16.14 -7.77 -13.47
N LEU A 206 -15.19 -8.20 -12.63
CA LEU A 206 -14.20 -9.20 -13.02
C LEU A 206 -14.85 -10.54 -13.38
N VAL A 207 -15.75 -11.05 -12.52
CA VAL A 207 -16.45 -12.31 -12.80
C VAL A 207 -17.36 -12.16 -14.03
N THR A 208 -18.01 -11.02 -14.20
CA THR A 208 -18.86 -10.74 -15.38
C THR A 208 -18.04 -10.68 -16.66
N ALA A 209 -16.90 -10.02 -16.66
CA ALA A 209 -15.98 -9.94 -17.79
C ALA A 209 -15.42 -11.31 -18.18
N CYS A 210 -14.99 -12.10 -17.20
CA CYS A 210 -14.41 -13.41 -17.40
C CYS A 210 -15.41 -14.47 -17.88
N LYS A 211 -16.70 -14.34 -17.53
CA LYS A 211 -17.76 -15.31 -17.92
C LYS A 211 -17.86 -15.54 -19.43
N GLN A 212 -17.52 -14.56 -20.24
CA GLN A 212 -17.62 -14.63 -21.70
C GLN A 212 -16.35 -15.15 -22.36
N ILE A 213 -15.27 -15.37 -21.60
CA ILE A 213 -13.99 -15.82 -22.13
C ILE A 213 -13.89 -17.35 -22.00
N PRO A 214 -13.73 -18.08 -23.10
CA PRO A 214 -13.71 -19.54 -23.06
C PRO A 214 -12.38 -20.09 -22.51
N ASN A 215 -12.45 -21.27 -21.91
CA ASN A 215 -11.29 -22.06 -21.47
C ASN A 215 -10.34 -21.29 -20.53
N ILE A 216 -10.87 -20.54 -19.58
CA ILE A 216 -10.10 -19.87 -18.52
C ILE A 216 -10.36 -20.50 -17.16
N THR A 217 -9.47 -20.20 -16.22
CA THR A 217 -9.71 -20.35 -14.79
C THR A 217 -9.52 -18.98 -14.15
N LEU A 218 -10.52 -18.48 -13.40
CA LEU A 218 -10.41 -17.30 -12.56
C LEU A 218 -10.25 -17.75 -11.12
N ARG A 219 -9.06 -17.54 -10.54
CA ARG A 219 -8.78 -17.77 -9.12
C ARG A 219 -8.87 -16.47 -8.35
N MET A 220 -9.65 -16.46 -7.28
CA MET A 220 -9.82 -15.30 -6.40
C MET A 220 -9.38 -15.67 -4.98
N ILE A 221 -8.37 -14.97 -4.48
CA ILE A 221 -7.74 -15.21 -3.18
C ILE A 221 -7.98 -14.01 -2.26
N GLY A 222 -8.49 -14.27 -1.07
CA GLY A 222 -8.70 -13.27 -0.01
C GLY A 222 -10.00 -13.47 0.73
N THR A 223 -10.23 -12.62 1.72
CA THR A 223 -11.45 -12.66 2.53
C THR A 223 -12.68 -12.42 1.66
N ILE A 224 -13.67 -13.28 1.79
CA ILE A 224 -14.97 -13.15 1.13
C ILE A 224 -16.09 -13.38 2.12
N GLN A 225 -17.06 -12.48 2.16
CA GLN A 225 -18.30 -12.67 2.92
C GLN A 225 -19.27 -13.56 2.16
N GLU A 226 -20.09 -14.33 2.88
CA GLU A 226 -20.97 -15.32 2.29
C GLU A 226 -21.96 -14.74 1.26
N ASN A 227 -22.54 -13.58 1.52
CA ASN A 227 -23.40 -12.89 0.57
C ASN A 227 -22.67 -12.53 -0.74
N MET A 228 -21.40 -12.12 -0.67
CA MET A 228 -20.59 -11.84 -1.85
C MET A 228 -20.23 -13.15 -2.59
N ARG A 229 -19.89 -14.22 -1.86
CA ARG A 229 -19.65 -15.54 -2.44
C ARG A 229 -20.83 -16.01 -3.27
N MET A 230 -22.05 -16.01 -2.69
CA MET A 230 -23.28 -16.41 -3.38
C MET A 230 -23.54 -15.55 -4.62
N ASN A 231 -23.27 -14.24 -4.54
CA ASN A 231 -23.44 -13.33 -5.68
C ASN A 231 -22.49 -13.67 -6.83
N LEU A 232 -21.19 -13.86 -6.55
CA LEU A 232 -20.18 -14.20 -7.56
C LEU A 232 -20.45 -15.56 -8.20
N GLU A 233 -20.84 -16.57 -7.42
CA GLU A 233 -21.23 -17.90 -7.91
C GLU A 233 -22.47 -17.83 -8.80
N ALA A 234 -23.46 -16.98 -8.46
CA ALA A 234 -24.64 -16.75 -9.31
C ALA A 234 -24.28 -16.06 -10.63
N ILE A 235 -23.42 -15.04 -10.63
CA ILE A 235 -22.92 -14.39 -11.85
C ILE A 235 -22.18 -15.42 -12.73
N ALA A 236 -21.38 -16.28 -12.12
CA ALA A 236 -20.64 -17.33 -12.81
C ALA A 236 -21.52 -18.53 -13.25
N GLU A 237 -22.82 -18.52 -12.94
CA GLU A 237 -23.74 -19.64 -13.19
C GLU A 237 -23.24 -20.99 -12.62
N ASN A 238 -22.59 -20.93 -11.45
CA ASN A 238 -21.90 -22.05 -10.80
C ASN A 238 -20.86 -22.75 -11.70
N GLY A 239 -20.28 -22.00 -12.65
CA GLY A 239 -19.28 -22.51 -13.57
C GLY A 239 -17.98 -22.89 -12.85
N LYS A 240 -17.42 -24.06 -13.17
CA LYS A 240 -16.17 -24.58 -12.56
C LYS A 240 -14.93 -23.73 -12.89
N TRP A 241 -15.06 -22.76 -13.79
CA TRP A 241 -13.98 -21.84 -14.16
C TRP A 241 -13.71 -20.76 -13.08
N LEU A 242 -14.63 -20.54 -12.13
CA LEU A 242 -14.49 -19.64 -11.01
C LEU A 242 -14.06 -20.43 -9.76
N GLU A 243 -12.88 -20.09 -9.21
CA GLU A 243 -12.34 -20.69 -7.99
C GLU A 243 -12.20 -19.64 -6.88
N LEU A 244 -13.08 -19.67 -5.88
CA LEU A 244 -13.05 -18.80 -4.70
C LEU A 244 -12.25 -19.49 -3.58
N LYS A 245 -10.93 -19.21 -3.51
CA LYS A 245 -9.98 -19.92 -2.63
C LYS A 245 -10.04 -19.49 -1.16
N GLY A 246 -10.64 -18.31 -0.86
CA GLY A 246 -10.59 -17.74 0.47
C GLY A 246 -9.20 -17.21 0.83
N GLU A 247 -8.92 -17.06 2.13
CA GLU A 247 -7.61 -16.63 2.61
C GLU A 247 -6.58 -17.76 2.51
N MET A 248 -5.36 -17.39 2.11
CA MET A 248 -4.23 -18.32 1.97
C MET A 248 -3.00 -17.77 2.70
N PRO A 249 -2.06 -18.63 3.13
CA PRO A 249 -0.76 -18.20 3.63
C PRO A 249 -0.02 -17.33 2.60
N TYR A 250 0.66 -16.28 3.06
CA TYR A 250 1.26 -15.27 2.20
C TYR A 250 2.21 -15.86 1.14
N GLU A 251 3.05 -16.82 1.55
CA GLU A 251 3.95 -17.50 0.61
C GLU A 251 3.20 -18.22 -0.53
N GLN A 252 2.05 -18.82 -0.22
CA GLN A 252 1.22 -19.47 -1.25
C GLN A 252 0.59 -18.43 -2.19
N VAL A 253 0.18 -17.27 -1.68
CA VAL A 253 -0.32 -16.16 -2.52
C VAL A 253 0.75 -15.72 -3.52
N ILE A 254 2.00 -15.55 -3.07
CA ILE A 254 3.10 -15.19 -3.96
C ILE A 254 3.37 -16.27 -5.01
N ARG A 255 3.25 -17.56 -4.65
CA ARG A 255 3.37 -18.66 -5.62
C ARG A 255 2.24 -18.65 -6.66
N GLU A 256 1.00 -18.40 -6.25
CA GLU A 256 -0.12 -18.24 -7.20
C GLU A 256 0.13 -17.06 -8.17
N MET A 257 0.71 -15.94 -7.68
CA MET A 257 1.14 -14.85 -8.56
C MET A 257 2.25 -15.25 -9.54
N GLN A 258 3.19 -16.11 -9.14
CA GLN A 258 4.25 -16.58 -10.02
C GLN A 258 3.72 -17.53 -11.09
N THR A 259 2.65 -18.27 -10.81
CA THR A 259 2.07 -19.27 -11.74
C THR A 259 0.95 -18.71 -12.61
N CYS A 260 0.28 -17.61 -12.22
CA CYS A 260 -0.82 -17.08 -13.01
C CYS A 260 -0.36 -16.55 -14.39
N ASP A 261 -1.25 -16.60 -15.37
CA ASP A 261 -1.03 -16.03 -16.69
C ASP A 261 -1.22 -14.50 -16.65
N ILE A 262 -2.34 -14.05 -16.07
CA ILE A 262 -2.69 -12.64 -15.93
C ILE A 262 -3.12 -12.35 -14.50
N PHE A 263 -2.60 -11.26 -13.91
CA PHE A 263 -3.07 -10.71 -12.64
C PHE A 263 -4.05 -9.56 -12.90
N VAL A 264 -5.22 -9.58 -12.26
CA VAL A 264 -6.27 -8.57 -12.48
C VAL A 264 -6.70 -7.94 -11.16
N LEU A 265 -6.68 -6.59 -11.10
CA LEU A 265 -7.18 -5.81 -9.96
C LEU A 265 -8.04 -4.63 -10.45
N PRO A 266 -9.35 -4.82 -10.72
CA PRO A 266 -10.21 -3.80 -11.30
C PRO A 266 -10.84 -2.88 -10.23
N THR A 267 -10.02 -2.43 -9.30
CA THR A 267 -10.45 -1.69 -8.09
C THR A 267 -10.95 -0.28 -8.40
N TYR A 268 -11.90 0.22 -7.60
CA TYR A 268 -12.44 1.58 -7.75
C TYR A 268 -11.65 2.64 -6.99
N THR A 269 -10.90 2.21 -5.96
CA THR A 269 -10.13 3.13 -5.12
C THR A 269 -8.97 2.41 -4.46
N GLU A 270 -7.81 3.04 -4.49
CA GLU A 270 -6.60 2.60 -3.82
C GLU A 270 -5.82 3.80 -3.28
N GLY A 271 -4.98 3.56 -2.28
CA GLY A 271 -3.92 4.49 -1.94
C GLY A 271 -2.64 4.10 -2.69
N PHE A 272 -1.94 3.11 -2.14
CA PHE A 272 -0.76 2.50 -2.74
C PHE A 272 -0.89 0.98 -2.58
N PRO A 273 -1.40 0.26 -3.59
CA PRO A 273 -1.73 -1.16 -3.47
C PRO A 273 -0.47 -2.03 -3.50
N ASN A 274 -0.07 -2.58 -2.35
CA ASN A 274 1.09 -3.47 -2.27
C ASN A 274 0.94 -4.71 -3.15
N VAL A 275 -0.28 -5.19 -3.35
CA VAL A 275 -0.57 -6.33 -4.22
C VAL A 275 -0.14 -6.10 -5.68
N ILE A 276 -0.16 -4.85 -6.15
CA ILE A 276 0.41 -4.49 -7.47
C ILE A 276 1.95 -4.60 -7.43
N LEU A 277 2.62 -4.13 -6.36
CA LEU A 277 4.07 -4.35 -6.24
C LEU A 277 4.43 -5.83 -6.20
N GLU A 278 3.65 -6.62 -5.48
CA GLU A 278 3.82 -8.07 -5.36
C GLU A 278 3.65 -8.75 -6.72
N SER A 279 2.60 -8.40 -7.47
CA SER A 279 2.37 -8.93 -8.83
C SER A 279 3.47 -8.51 -9.82
N MET A 280 3.97 -7.27 -9.73
CA MET A 280 5.10 -6.78 -10.52
C MET A 280 6.38 -7.57 -10.21
N ALA A 281 6.68 -7.80 -8.92
CA ALA A 281 7.85 -8.57 -8.48
C ALA A 281 7.78 -10.02 -8.97
N CYS A 282 6.59 -10.63 -8.96
CA CYS A 282 6.34 -11.96 -9.53
C CYS A 282 6.38 -11.99 -11.06
N GLY A 283 6.51 -10.86 -11.74
CA GLY A 283 6.50 -10.78 -13.19
C GLY A 283 5.15 -11.16 -13.79
N CYS A 284 4.04 -10.70 -13.22
CA CYS A 284 2.73 -10.93 -13.80
C CYS A 284 2.48 -9.99 -15.00
N ALA A 285 1.72 -10.46 -16.00
CA ALA A 285 1.01 -9.56 -16.88
C ALA A 285 -0.18 -8.96 -16.12
N ILE A 286 -0.36 -7.64 -16.17
CA ILE A 286 -1.25 -6.93 -15.24
C ILE A 286 -2.36 -6.20 -16.00
N VAL A 287 -3.61 -6.41 -15.57
CA VAL A 287 -4.77 -5.58 -15.94
C VAL A 287 -5.32 -4.94 -14.66
N THR A 288 -5.47 -3.62 -14.66
CA THR A 288 -5.95 -2.89 -13.48
C THR A 288 -6.59 -1.56 -13.87
N THR A 289 -6.89 -0.71 -12.90
CA THR A 289 -7.55 0.60 -13.10
C THR A 289 -6.61 1.77 -12.74
N PRO A 290 -6.77 2.97 -13.35
CA PRO A 290 -5.88 4.11 -13.11
C PRO A 290 -6.22 4.87 -11.82
N VAL A 291 -6.33 4.18 -10.67
CA VAL A 291 -6.69 4.79 -9.39
C VAL A 291 -5.51 4.82 -8.41
N GLY A 292 -5.47 5.85 -7.55
CA GLY A 292 -4.44 6.02 -6.53
C GLY A 292 -3.03 6.09 -7.13
N ALA A 293 -2.11 5.27 -6.58
CA ALA A 293 -0.72 5.20 -7.06
C ALA A 293 -0.53 4.29 -8.29
N ILE A 294 -1.54 3.58 -8.76
CA ILE A 294 -1.40 2.60 -9.85
C ILE A 294 -0.81 3.22 -11.12
N PRO A 295 -1.28 4.40 -11.62
CA PRO A 295 -0.67 5.02 -12.81
C PRO A 295 0.82 5.31 -12.63
N GLN A 296 1.24 5.73 -11.44
CA GLN A 296 2.66 5.94 -11.11
C GLN A 296 3.43 4.62 -11.06
N MET A 297 2.82 3.54 -10.55
CA MET A 297 3.45 2.23 -10.43
C MET A 297 3.69 1.59 -11.78
N LEU A 298 2.72 1.66 -12.68
CA LEU A 298 2.74 1.02 -13.99
C LEU A 298 3.14 1.98 -15.14
N GLU A 299 3.50 3.25 -14.81
CA GLU A 299 3.86 4.25 -15.81
C GLU A 299 2.85 4.27 -16.94
N ASP A 300 1.67 4.87 -16.67
CA ASP A 300 0.52 4.88 -17.57
C ASP A 300 0.94 5.26 -19.00
N ASP A 301 1.21 4.26 -19.82
CA ASP A 301 1.50 4.40 -21.22
C ASP A 301 0.42 3.68 -22.06
N LYS A 302 0.13 4.24 -23.24
CA LYS A 302 -0.91 3.68 -24.12
C LYS A 302 -0.52 2.34 -24.76
N ASN A 303 0.73 1.89 -24.60
CA ASN A 303 1.27 0.67 -25.22
C ASN A 303 1.20 -0.54 -24.28
N GLY A 304 0.74 -0.35 -23.03
CA GLY A 304 0.64 -1.44 -22.05
C GLY A 304 1.97 -2.03 -21.59
N LYS A 305 3.06 -1.27 -21.69
CA LYS A 305 4.43 -1.72 -21.40
C LYS A 305 4.60 -2.32 -20.00
N TYR A 306 3.88 -1.79 -19.01
CA TYR A 306 3.94 -2.22 -17.62
C TYR A 306 2.60 -2.77 -17.10
N GLY A 307 1.52 -2.64 -17.86
CA GLY A 307 0.19 -3.08 -17.50
C GLY A 307 -0.87 -2.42 -18.35
N VAL A 308 -2.03 -3.06 -18.49
CA VAL A 308 -3.19 -2.51 -19.19
C VAL A 308 -4.09 -1.82 -18.17
N LEU A 309 -4.36 -0.53 -18.39
CA LEU A 309 -5.26 0.25 -17.55
C LEU A 309 -6.65 0.35 -18.18
N VAL A 310 -7.67 0.02 -17.41
CA VAL A 310 -9.09 0.07 -17.83
C VAL A 310 -9.87 0.97 -16.88
N GLU A 311 -10.91 1.63 -17.37
CA GLU A 311 -11.74 2.49 -16.52
C GLU A 311 -12.45 1.66 -15.44
N PRO A 312 -12.51 2.16 -14.18
CA PRO A 312 -13.25 1.50 -13.12
C PRO A 312 -14.69 1.26 -13.53
N GLN A 313 -15.26 0.11 -13.10
CA GLN A 313 -16.66 -0.28 -13.39
C GLN A 313 -16.99 -0.47 -14.88
N ASN A 314 -15.99 -0.59 -15.75
CA ASN A 314 -16.19 -0.84 -17.17
C ASN A 314 -15.92 -2.31 -17.52
N VAL A 315 -16.96 -3.11 -17.47
CA VAL A 315 -16.92 -4.57 -17.73
C VAL A 315 -16.41 -4.87 -19.14
N GLN A 316 -16.81 -4.07 -20.15
CA GLN A 316 -16.42 -4.33 -21.54
C GLN A 316 -14.92 -4.07 -21.76
N GLN A 317 -14.39 -2.94 -21.27
CA GLN A 317 -12.95 -2.67 -21.35
C GLN A 317 -12.14 -3.71 -20.58
N LEU A 318 -12.64 -4.18 -19.44
CA LEU A 318 -11.98 -5.21 -18.64
C LEU A 318 -11.94 -6.55 -19.41
N HIS A 319 -13.06 -6.94 -20.01
CA HIS A 319 -13.15 -8.12 -20.88
C HIS A 319 -12.15 -8.05 -22.03
N ASP A 320 -12.20 -6.97 -22.81
CA ASP A 320 -11.36 -6.78 -24.00
C ASP A 320 -9.86 -6.78 -23.65
N ALA A 321 -9.49 -6.14 -22.51
CA ALA A 321 -8.11 -6.12 -22.04
C ALA A 321 -7.61 -7.50 -21.62
N ILE A 322 -8.42 -8.29 -20.90
CA ILE A 322 -8.09 -9.66 -20.52
C ILE A 322 -7.97 -10.54 -21.75
N GLU A 323 -8.96 -10.52 -22.66
CA GLU A 323 -8.97 -11.33 -23.86
C GLU A 323 -7.79 -10.99 -24.78
N HIS A 324 -7.46 -9.72 -24.96
CA HIS A 324 -6.31 -9.27 -25.71
C HIS A 324 -5.00 -9.84 -25.15
N LEU A 325 -4.76 -9.69 -23.84
CA LEU A 325 -3.54 -10.24 -23.21
C LEU A 325 -3.48 -11.77 -23.24
N LEU A 326 -4.60 -12.48 -23.10
CA LEU A 326 -4.62 -13.95 -23.20
C LEU A 326 -4.16 -14.42 -24.57
N ASN A 327 -4.34 -13.64 -25.62
CA ASN A 327 -4.04 -13.98 -27.00
C ASN A 327 -2.70 -13.37 -27.49
N ASP A 328 -2.05 -12.49 -26.73
CA ASP A 328 -0.77 -11.86 -27.10
C ASP A 328 0.35 -12.28 -26.13
N GLU A 329 0.98 -13.42 -26.42
CA GLU A 329 2.07 -13.95 -25.61
C GLU A 329 3.32 -13.04 -25.62
N HIS A 330 3.57 -12.38 -26.77
CA HIS A 330 4.71 -11.47 -26.88
C HIS A 330 4.56 -10.27 -25.95
N LEU A 331 3.39 -9.63 -25.94
CA LEU A 331 3.09 -8.50 -25.05
C LEU A 331 3.16 -8.93 -23.56
N LYS A 332 2.62 -10.11 -23.21
CA LYS A 332 2.73 -10.64 -21.83
C LYS A 332 4.19 -10.79 -21.39
N GLN A 333 5.04 -11.41 -22.23
CA GLN A 333 6.46 -11.63 -21.91
C GLN A 333 7.21 -10.30 -21.76
N GLU A 334 6.97 -9.34 -22.64
CA GLU A 334 7.56 -8.01 -22.54
C GLU A 334 7.12 -7.31 -21.25
N MET A 335 5.82 -7.30 -20.95
CA MET A 335 5.25 -6.71 -19.75
C MET A 335 5.85 -7.34 -18.48
N ARG A 336 5.91 -8.67 -18.39
CA ARG A 336 6.48 -9.43 -17.28
C ARG A 336 7.91 -8.99 -16.95
N LYS A 337 8.75 -8.86 -17.98
CA LYS A 337 10.14 -8.41 -17.85
C LYS A 337 10.20 -6.96 -17.37
N ASN A 338 9.40 -6.09 -17.97
CA ASN A 338 9.41 -4.65 -17.66
C ASN A 338 8.96 -4.36 -16.23
N VAL A 339 7.90 -5.04 -15.74
CA VAL A 339 7.41 -4.81 -14.37
C VAL A 339 8.43 -5.28 -13.32
N GLN A 340 9.14 -6.39 -13.55
CA GLN A 340 10.19 -6.87 -12.66
C GLN A 340 11.39 -5.90 -12.61
N CYS A 341 11.85 -5.42 -13.77
CA CYS A 341 12.90 -4.39 -13.81
C CYS A 341 12.48 -3.15 -13.03
N ARG A 342 11.26 -2.68 -13.25
CA ARG A 342 10.73 -1.47 -12.60
C ARG A 342 10.64 -1.60 -11.07
N VAL A 343 10.20 -2.77 -10.55
CA VAL A 343 10.19 -3.00 -9.10
C VAL A 343 11.60 -2.89 -8.54
N ASN A 344 12.57 -3.52 -9.15
CA ASN A 344 13.95 -3.50 -8.68
C ASN A 344 14.56 -2.09 -8.73
N GLU A 345 14.28 -1.31 -9.76
CA GLU A 345 14.83 0.04 -9.95
C GLU A 345 14.14 1.10 -9.08
N ARG A 346 12.85 0.95 -8.80
CA ARG A 346 12.04 2.03 -8.19
C ARG A 346 11.53 1.72 -6.80
N TYR A 347 11.27 0.44 -6.50
CA TYR A 347 10.55 0.00 -5.30
C TYR A 347 11.32 -1.00 -4.45
N ASN A 348 12.57 -1.33 -4.81
CA ASN A 348 13.46 -2.11 -3.96
C ASN A 348 13.70 -1.37 -2.65
N ILE A 349 13.80 -2.12 -1.55
CA ILE A 349 13.97 -1.56 -0.20
C ILE A 349 15.25 -0.72 -0.09
N ASP A 350 16.35 -1.11 -0.76
CA ASP A 350 17.60 -0.34 -0.80
C ASP A 350 17.38 1.05 -1.40
N VAL A 351 16.65 1.13 -2.52
CA VAL A 351 16.34 2.41 -3.20
C VAL A 351 15.48 3.30 -2.30
N ILE A 352 14.46 2.71 -1.66
CA ILE A 352 13.55 3.45 -0.78
C ILE A 352 14.26 3.90 0.50
N TRP A 353 15.13 3.05 1.08
CA TRP A 353 15.93 3.38 2.24
C TRP A 353 16.87 4.55 1.96
N ASN A 354 17.63 4.50 0.87
CA ASN A 354 18.54 5.58 0.48
C ASN A 354 17.81 6.91 0.27
N LYS A 355 16.63 6.90 -0.37
CA LYS A 355 15.78 8.09 -0.47
C LYS A 355 15.30 8.59 0.88
N MET A 356 14.98 7.69 1.80
CA MET A 356 14.56 8.06 3.15
C MET A 356 15.71 8.70 3.94
N LEU A 357 16.94 8.18 3.82
CA LEU A 357 18.15 8.80 4.40
C LEU A 357 18.37 10.21 3.86
N GLN A 358 18.29 10.42 2.54
CA GLN A 358 18.39 11.74 1.93
C GLN A 358 17.36 12.74 2.50
N ILE A 359 16.10 12.31 2.65
CA ILE A 359 15.05 13.15 3.27
C ILE A 359 15.39 13.47 4.74
N TRP A 360 16.03 12.56 5.45
CA TRP A 360 16.43 12.81 6.83
C TRP A 360 17.62 13.78 6.92
N GLU A 361 18.48 13.82 5.93
CA GLU A 361 19.66 14.73 5.88
C GLU A 361 19.27 16.14 5.42
N GLU A 362 18.38 16.29 4.43
CA GLU A 362 17.85 17.60 3.96
C GLU A 362 17.22 18.43 5.08
#